data_3cbbe25bd2976f0a4b1506a20852ac26
#
_entry.id   3cbbe25bd2976f0a4b1506a20852ac26
#
_cell.length_a   1.000
_cell.length_b   1.000
_cell.length_c   1.000
_cell.angle_alpha   90.00
_cell.angle_beta   90.00
_cell.angle_gamma   90.00
#
_symmetry.space_group_name_H-M   'P 1'
#
loop_
_entity.id
_entity.type
_entity.pdbx_description
1 polymer ?
#
loop_
_entity_poly.entity_id
_entity_poly.type
_entity_poly.pdbx_seq_one_letter_code
_entity_poly.pdbx_strand_id
1 'polypeptide(L)'
;MKKLIIFICIFCSYFTCFCQEYNKVKDILNQRGEAKILVKASENKLEELSLFTSIDRKIENEYLVYVNEKQFNNFLTLGLDYRLYNEEKSEKLIKVANSIEEMLSWDCYPSYQVYVDLMQNLAQDFPNICRLDTIGLSTKNRLILALKIYNNTTENNPKFFYSSTIHGDELTGAVVLLRLADYLLKNHQSNNEIGQLISNMQIYICPIANPDGVYAGGNNNVSNATRYNANYIDLNRNFPNPKYGSHPDGEEHQKETLAFMQYALEEDFDLSINLHGGAEVCNYPWDTWKENERRHPDTEWFISLCQEFVSQVRNAGGNNYFSDVTYSGITNGGDWYKIYGSRQDWQNWYTKTRELTLEVSTTKTPSSNLLPQYWNKLKDGLIGFMHNSLTGVEGVIKDINSQQTIENATIEVENIDYDSLFTYSNHQGYYFRSLLCGNYQIKISAQGYNDTVLNINIENNTTLTQDIYLSPCSTSLSSYENSKEEPLIFPNPCNEKLFLRVEKFNEYIISNFQRINLLKQRINNSNEIDVSELSKGVYFLTLYGQDETRTLIFIKQ
;
A
#
# COMPACT_ATOMS: atom_id res chain seq x y z
N MET A 1 -41.00 -31.85 -34.33
CA MET A 1 -39.80 -32.67 -34.09
C MET A 1 -38.48 -31.95 -34.47
N LYS A 2 -38.27 -31.51 -35.74
CA LYS A 2 -36.98 -30.86 -36.12
C LYS A 2 -36.59 -29.65 -35.22
N LYS A 3 -37.50 -28.76 -34.84
CA LYS A 3 -37.21 -27.61 -33.95
C LYS A 3 -36.84 -28.05 -32.53
N LEU A 4 -37.42 -29.14 -32.03
CA LEU A 4 -37.11 -29.65 -30.68
C LEU A 4 -35.77 -30.34 -30.63
N ILE A 5 -35.38 -31.06 -31.71
CA ILE A 5 -34.06 -31.71 -31.84
C ILE A 5 -32.95 -30.65 -31.93
N ILE A 6 -33.17 -29.55 -32.66
CA ILE A 6 -32.20 -28.45 -32.77
C ILE A 6 -32.01 -27.77 -31.39
N PHE A 7 -33.11 -27.59 -30.62
CA PHE A 7 -33.02 -27.00 -29.27
C PHE A 7 -32.28 -27.92 -28.29
N ILE A 8 -32.50 -29.24 -28.36
CA ILE A 8 -31.80 -30.24 -27.52
C ILE A 8 -30.31 -30.31 -27.92
N CYS A 9 -29.99 -30.28 -29.22
CA CYS A 9 -28.58 -30.29 -29.68
C CYS A 9 -27.83 -29.02 -29.27
N ILE A 10 -28.46 -27.83 -29.33
CA ILE A 10 -27.87 -26.57 -28.89
C ILE A 10 -27.68 -26.59 -27.37
N PHE A 11 -28.67 -27.10 -26.61
CA PHE A 11 -28.58 -27.21 -25.15
C PHE A 11 -27.49 -28.21 -24.71
N CYS A 12 -27.38 -29.37 -25.40
CA CYS A 12 -26.30 -30.35 -25.16
C CYS A 12 -24.92 -29.79 -25.51
N SER A 13 -24.79 -29.04 -26.61
CA SER A 13 -23.49 -28.44 -26.98
C SER A 13 -23.07 -27.32 -26.04
N TYR A 14 -24.02 -26.54 -25.52
CA TYR A 14 -23.74 -25.51 -24.47
C TYR A 14 -23.33 -26.15 -23.15
N PHE A 15 -24.02 -27.21 -22.74
CA PHE A 15 -23.72 -27.93 -21.49
C PHE A 15 -22.38 -28.68 -21.56
N THR A 16 -22.02 -29.25 -22.70
CA THR A 16 -20.71 -29.89 -22.89
C THR A 16 -19.57 -28.88 -22.93
N CYS A 17 -19.76 -27.70 -23.51
CA CYS A 17 -18.76 -26.64 -23.55
C CYS A 17 -18.53 -26.07 -22.14
N PHE A 18 -19.59 -25.78 -21.38
CA PHE A 18 -19.51 -25.30 -20.00
C PHE A 18 -18.81 -26.29 -19.06
N CYS A 19 -19.13 -27.60 -19.19
CA CYS A 19 -18.52 -28.65 -18.39
C CYS A 19 -17.00 -28.79 -18.72
N GLN A 20 -16.63 -28.54 -19.96
CA GLN A 20 -15.22 -28.59 -20.38
C GLN A 20 -14.39 -27.43 -19.83
N GLU A 21 -14.91 -26.20 -19.86
CA GLU A 21 -14.22 -25.03 -19.28
C GLU A 21 -14.12 -25.14 -17.75
N TYR A 22 -15.18 -25.58 -17.07
CA TYR A 22 -15.17 -25.84 -15.64
C TYR A 22 -14.03 -26.81 -15.24
N ASN A 23 -13.93 -27.97 -15.93
CA ASN A 23 -12.89 -28.94 -15.62
C ASN A 23 -11.48 -28.39 -15.86
N LYS A 24 -11.25 -27.63 -16.93
CA LYS A 24 -9.97 -26.98 -17.20
C LYS A 24 -9.56 -26.02 -16.06
N VAL A 25 -10.50 -25.18 -15.59
CA VAL A 25 -10.23 -24.25 -14.47
C VAL A 25 -9.93 -25.05 -13.20
N LYS A 26 -10.72 -26.07 -12.87
CA LYS A 26 -10.49 -26.92 -11.68
C LYS A 26 -9.14 -27.65 -11.73
N ASP A 27 -8.72 -28.14 -12.88
CA ASP A 27 -7.42 -28.78 -13.03
C ASP A 27 -6.26 -27.80 -12.73
N ILE A 28 -6.36 -26.56 -13.19
CA ILE A 28 -5.37 -25.51 -12.88
C ILE A 28 -5.40 -25.13 -11.40
N LEU A 29 -6.58 -24.95 -10.82
CA LEU A 29 -6.74 -24.66 -9.39
C LEU A 29 -6.11 -25.75 -8.53
N ASN A 30 -6.32 -27.03 -8.87
CA ASN A 30 -5.71 -28.16 -8.17
C ASN A 30 -4.18 -28.19 -8.29
N GLN A 31 -3.62 -27.70 -9.41
CA GLN A 31 -2.18 -27.71 -9.67
C GLN A 31 -1.46 -26.48 -9.09
N ARG A 32 -2.09 -25.30 -9.15
CA ARG A 32 -1.44 -24.02 -8.86
C ARG A 32 -2.09 -23.24 -7.72
N GLY A 33 -3.32 -23.60 -7.30
CA GLY A 33 -4.11 -22.88 -6.31
C GLY A 33 -4.74 -21.59 -6.83
N GLU A 34 -4.36 -21.11 -8.02
CA GLU A 34 -4.93 -19.95 -8.71
C GLU A 34 -5.19 -20.26 -10.18
N ALA A 35 -6.25 -19.68 -10.73
CA ALA A 35 -6.56 -19.73 -12.16
C ALA A 35 -6.92 -18.34 -12.69
N LYS A 36 -6.69 -18.12 -13.97
CA LYS A 36 -7.03 -16.89 -14.70
C LYS A 36 -8.23 -17.18 -15.60
N ILE A 37 -9.29 -16.40 -15.46
CA ILE A 37 -10.48 -16.50 -16.30
C ILE A 37 -10.80 -15.15 -16.95
N LEU A 38 -11.34 -15.19 -18.16
CA LEU A 38 -11.90 -14.01 -18.82
C LEU A 38 -13.41 -14.02 -18.64
N VAL A 39 -13.93 -12.88 -18.21
CA VAL A 39 -15.33 -12.72 -17.80
C VAL A 39 -15.95 -11.54 -18.53
N LYS A 40 -17.16 -11.74 -19.09
CA LYS A 40 -18.00 -10.62 -19.55
C LYS A 40 -18.91 -10.19 -18.41
N ALA A 41 -18.73 -8.97 -17.94
CA ALA A 41 -19.52 -8.42 -16.85
C ALA A 41 -19.96 -6.98 -17.14
N SER A 42 -21.18 -6.62 -16.72
CA SER A 42 -21.60 -5.23 -16.62
C SER A 42 -20.89 -4.54 -15.44
N GLU A 43 -20.88 -3.22 -15.39
CA GLU A 43 -20.24 -2.46 -14.33
C GLU A 43 -20.71 -2.87 -12.93
N ASN A 44 -22.02 -3.04 -12.72
CA ASN A 44 -22.57 -3.50 -11.44
C ASN A 44 -22.10 -4.91 -11.07
N LYS A 45 -21.96 -5.82 -12.06
CA LYS A 45 -21.46 -7.17 -11.81
C LYS A 45 -19.95 -7.19 -11.59
N LEU A 46 -19.24 -6.25 -12.18
CA LEU A 46 -17.81 -6.08 -11.93
C LEU A 46 -17.57 -5.61 -10.48
N GLU A 47 -18.37 -4.67 -9.98
CA GLU A 47 -18.29 -4.24 -8.58
C GLU A 47 -18.64 -5.40 -7.63
N GLU A 48 -19.63 -6.23 -7.94
CA GLU A 48 -19.95 -7.44 -7.17
C GLU A 48 -18.78 -8.45 -7.18
N LEU A 49 -18.14 -8.66 -8.33
CA LEU A 49 -16.96 -9.52 -8.47
C LEU A 49 -15.77 -9.02 -7.64
N SER A 50 -15.54 -7.71 -7.61
CA SER A 50 -14.41 -7.10 -6.90
C SER A 50 -14.48 -7.27 -5.38
N LEU A 51 -15.63 -7.64 -4.82
CA LEU A 51 -15.80 -7.94 -3.40
C LEU A 51 -15.10 -9.23 -2.96
N PHE A 52 -14.83 -10.16 -3.87
CA PHE A 52 -14.29 -11.47 -3.50
C PHE A 52 -13.34 -12.09 -4.54
N THR A 53 -13.05 -11.40 -5.66
CA THR A 53 -12.08 -11.85 -6.67
C THR A 53 -11.03 -10.79 -6.93
N SER A 54 -9.97 -11.17 -7.64
CA SER A 54 -8.92 -10.24 -8.05
C SER A 54 -9.07 -9.89 -9.53
N ILE A 55 -9.75 -8.77 -9.82
CA ILE A 55 -9.76 -8.20 -11.16
C ILE A 55 -8.36 -7.68 -11.45
N ASP A 56 -7.80 -8.04 -12.61
CA ASP A 56 -6.45 -7.68 -13.04
C ASP A 56 -6.47 -6.54 -14.06
N ARG A 57 -7.16 -6.75 -15.16
CA ARG A 57 -7.27 -5.76 -16.23
C ARG A 57 -8.41 -6.08 -17.20
N LYS A 58 -8.73 -5.10 -18.02
CA LYS A 58 -9.66 -5.27 -19.14
C LYS A 58 -8.88 -5.71 -20.38
N ILE A 59 -9.35 -6.75 -21.08
CA ILE A 59 -8.85 -7.22 -22.37
C ILE A 59 -10.02 -7.15 -23.34
N GLU A 60 -9.96 -6.23 -24.31
CA GLU A 60 -11.07 -5.94 -25.23
C GLU A 60 -12.40 -5.64 -24.49
N ASN A 61 -13.35 -6.55 -24.56
CA ASN A 61 -14.66 -6.44 -23.91
C ASN A 61 -14.84 -7.43 -22.74
N GLU A 62 -13.76 -8.01 -22.25
CA GLU A 62 -13.75 -8.96 -21.14
C GLU A 62 -12.78 -8.48 -20.05
N TYR A 63 -12.97 -8.97 -18.83
CA TYR A 63 -12.09 -8.69 -17.71
C TYR A 63 -11.30 -9.94 -17.35
N LEU A 64 -9.99 -9.80 -17.23
CA LEU A 64 -9.13 -10.84 -16.69
C LEU A 64 -9.27 -10.85 -15.17
N VAL A 65 -9.66 -12.00 -14.64
CA VAL A 65 -9.92 -12.19 -13.21
C VAL A 65 -9.12 -13.37 -12.71
N TYR A 66 -8.41 -13.19 -11.60
CA TYR A 66 -7.78 -14.28 -10.86
C TYR A 66 -8.75 -14.82 -9.84
N VAL A 67 -8.77 -16.13 -9.69
CA VAL A 67 -9.59 -16.84 -8.72
C VAL A 67 -8.80 -17.96 -8.04
N ASN A 68 -9.01 -18.14 -6.74
CA ASN A 68 -8.72 -19.39 -6.03
C ASN A 68 -9.95 -20.30 -6.03
N GLU A 69 -9.88 -21.45 -5.40
CA GLU A 69 -10.99 -22.41 -5.39
C GLU A 69 -12.27 -21.87 -4.76
N LYS A 70 -12.18 -21.18 -3.62
CA LYS A 70 -13.32 -20.56 -2.93
C LYS A 70 -13.95 -19.47 -3.80
N GLN A 71 -13.10 -18.59 -4.35
CA GLN A 71 -13.53 -17.50 -5.23
C GLN A 71 -14.19 -18.01 -6.51
N PHE A 72 -13.65 -19.07 -7.12
CA PHE A 72 -14.27 -19.67 -8.29
C PHE A 72 -15.64 -20.29 -8.00
N ASN A 73 -15.79 -20.98 -6.87
CA ASN A 73 -17.09 -21.50 -6.46
C ASN A 73 -18.12 -20.38 -6.24
N ASN A 74 -17.72 -19.26 -5.61
CA ASN A 74 -18.57 -18.07 -5.46
C ASN A 74 -18.90 -17.44 -6.81
N PHE A 75 -17.92 -17.31 -7.70
CA PHE A 75 -18.09 -16.80 -9.06
C PHE A 75 -19.18 -17.56 -9.83
N LEU A 76 -19.18 -18.88 -9.75
CA LEU A 76 -20.18 -19.71 -10.44
C LEU A 76 -21.62 -19.42 -10.01
N THR A 77 -21.83 -18.91 -8.78
CA THR A 77 -23.18 -18.55 -8.31
C THR A 77 -23.74 -17.31 -9.01
N LEU A 78 -22.88 -16.49 -9.62
CA LEU A 78 -23.29 -15.28 -10.33
C LEU A 78 -23.86 -15.57 -11.74
N GLY A 79 -23.64 -16.78 -12.26
CA GLY A 79 -24.14 -17.20 -13.57
C GLY A 79 -23.55 -16.40 -14.75
N LEU A 80 -22.34 -15.86 -14.59
CA LEU A 80 -21.66 -15.10 -15.64
C LEU A 80 -20.94 -16.05 -16.60
N ASP A 81 -20.90 -15.67 -17.88
CA ASP A 81 -20.11 -16.36 -18.89
C ASP A 81 -18.61 -16.15 -18.65
N TYR A 82 -17.84 -17.22 -18.72
CA TYR A 82 -16.40 -17.19 -18.59
C TYR A 82 -15.70 -18.19 -19.49
N ARG A 83 -14.40 -17.95 -19.69
CA ARG A 83 -13.50 -18.92 -20.32
C ARG A 83 -12.14 -18.87 -19.63
N LEU A 84 -11.44 -20.00 -19.65
CA LEU A 84 -10.07 -20.05 -19.15
C LEU A 84 -9.19 -19.11 -19.98
N TYR A 85 -8.41 -18.27 -19.32
CA TYR A 85 -7.39 -17.47 -19.97
C TYR A 85 -6.11 -18.30 -20.13
N ASN A 86 -5.75 -18.55 -21.36
CA ASN A 86 -4.47 -19.16 -21.69
C ASN A 86 -3.52 -18.04 -22.13
N GLU A 87 -2.52 -17.75 -21.30
CA GLU A 87 -1.43 -16.89 -21.74
C GLU A 87 -0.75 -17.50 -22.97
N GLU A 88 -0.59 -16.73 -24.04
CA GLU A 88 0.23 -17.18 -25.16
C GLU A 88 1.63 -17.50 -24.63
N LYS A 89 2.06 -18.73 -24.83
CA LYS A 89 3.42 -19.16 -24.47
C LYS A 89 4.42 -18.47 -25.39
N SER A 90 4.74 -17.21 -25.13
CA SER A 90 5.97 -16.64 -25.68
C SER A 90 7.15 -17.32 -24.99
N GLU A 91 8.17 -17.70 -25.73
CA GLU A 91 9.43 -18.21 -25.16
C GLU A 91 10.10 -17.06 -24.39
N LYS A 92 9.75 -16.91 -23.12
CA LYS A 92 10.40 -15.95 -22.22
C LYS A 92 11.73 -16.53 -21.76
N LEU A 93 12.80 -15.78 -21.93
CA LEU A 93 14.09 -16.13 -21.34
C LEU A 93 14.06 -15.72 -19.86
N ILE A 94 13.89 -16.69 -18.97
CA ILE A 94 13.92 -16.47 -17.52
C ILE A 94 15.25 -17.01 -16.97
N LYS A 95 16.20 -16.11 -16.78
CA LYS A 95 17.48 -16.40 -16.13
C LYS A 95 17.36 -16.06 -14.63
N VAL A 96 17.76 -16.99 -13.78
CA VAL A 96 17.79 -16.83 -12.32
C VAL A 96 19.24 -16.83 -11.86
N ALA A 97 19.64 -15.80 -11.10
CA ALA A 97 20.98 -15.72 -10.54
C ALA A 97 21.16 -16.68 -9.37
N ASN A 98 22.31 -17.36 -9.34
CA ASN A 98 22.71 -18.27 -8.26
C ASN A 98 23.83 -17.68 -7.40
N SER A 99 24.35 -16.51 -7.74
CA SER A 99 25.32 -15.74 -6.96
C SER A 99 25.02 -14.24 -7.05
N ILE A 100 25.56 -13.47 -6.12
CA ILE A 100 25.50 -12.00 -6.15
C ILE A 100 26.21 -11.43 -7.38
N GLU A 101 27.34 -12.01 -7.76
CA GLU A 101 28.10 -11.61 -8.95
C GLU A 101 27.23 -11.73 -10.22
N GLU A 102 26.51 -12.84 -10.39
CA GLU A 102 25.56 -12.98 -11.50
C GLU A 102 24.42 -11.95 -11.41
N MET A 103 23.89 -11.68 -10.20
CA MET A 103 22.80 -10.73 -10.01
C MET A 103 23.18 -9.31 -10.37
N LEU A 104 24.42 -8.90 -10.11
CA LEU A 104 24.92 -7.56 -10.41
C LEU A 104 25.05 -7.26 -11.92
N SER A 105 24.84 -8.23 -12.80
CA SER A 105 24.63 -7.98 -14.25
C SER A 105 23.27 -7.34 -14.54
N TRP A 106 22.31 -7.47 -13.61
CA TRP A 106 20.96 -6.94 -13.67
C TRP A 106 20.10 -7.42 -14.87
N ASP A 107 20.54 -8.51 -15.50
CA ASP A 107 19.85 -9.18 -16.61
C ASP A 107 19.26 -10.54 -16.19
N CYS A 108 18.99 -10.73 -14.92
CA CYS A 108 18.45 -11.93 -14.30
C CYS A 108 17.58 -11.61 -13.10
N TYR A 109 16.79 -12.56 -12.67
CA TYR A 109 16.02 -12.51 -11.43
C TYR A 109 16.83 -13.13 -10.29
N PRO A 110 16.72 -12.65 -9.04
CA PRO A 110 17.40 -13.31 -7.93
C PRO A 110 16.75 -14.66 -7.60
N SER A 111 17.55 -15.69 -7.25
CA SER A 111 17.04 -16.77 -6.40
C SER A 111 16.74 -16.24 -5.01
N TYR A 112 15.96 -16.98 -4.20
CA TYR A 112 15.63 -16.54 -2.84
C TYR A 112 16.89 -16.28 -2.00
N GLN A 113 17.89 -17.17 -2.10
CA GLN A 113 19.13 -16.99 -1.34
C GLN A 113 19.91 -15.76 -1.84
N VAL A 114 20.01 -15.55 -3.14
CA VAL A 114 20.69 -14.37 -3.72
C VAL A 114 20.00 -13.07 -3.31
N TYR A 115 18.65 -13.06 -3.25
CA TYR A 115 17.91 -11.92 -2.72
C TYR A 115 18.32 -11.61 -1.28
N VAL A 116 18.30 -12.62 -0.40
CA VAL A 116 18.67 -12.44 1.01
C VAL A 116 20.13 -11.99 1.15
N ASP A 117 21.05 -12.65 0.48
CA ASP A 117 22.48 -12.36 0.57
C ASP A 117 22.80 -10.96 0.02
N LEU A 118 22.17 -10.54 -1.08
CA LEU A 118 22.37 -9.20 -1.64
C LEU A 118 21.89 -8.11 -0.68
N MET A 119 20.70 -8.29 -0.07
CA MET A 119 20.17 -7.34 0.91
C MET A 119 21.08 -7.23 2.15
N GLN A 120 21.61 -8.35 2.63
CA GLN A 120 22.55 -8.39 3.74
C GLN A 120 23.88 -7.72 3.39
N ASN A 121 24.45 -8.02 2.22
CA ASN A 121 25.71 -7.45 1.79
C ASN A 121 25.63 -5.93 1.60
N LEU A 122 24.55 -5.41 1.01
CA LEU A 122 24.35 -3.96 0.87
C LEU A 122 24.37 -3.25 2.23
N ALA A 123 23.74 -3.82 3.25
CA ALA A 123 23.78 -3.24 4.59
C ALA A 123 25.15 -3.37 5.26
N GLN A 124 25.88 -4.48 5.01
CA GLN A 124 27.22 -4.71 5.54
C GLN A 124 28.28 -3.83 4.87
N ASP A 125 28.17 -3.60 3.57
CA ASP A 125 29.12 -2.78 2.81
C ASP A 125 28.97 -1.28 3.10
N PHE A 126 27.77 -0.84 3.51
CA PHE A 126 27.44 0.56 3.80
C PHE A 126 26.89 0.79 5.22
N PRO A 127 27.54 0.31 6.30
CA PRO A 127 26.98 0.26 7.65
C PRO A 127 26.69 1.64 8.26
N ASN A 128 27.28 2.71 7.73
CA ASN A 128 27.08 4.07 8.22
C ASN A 128 25.81 4.75 7.66
N ILE A 129 25.28 4.24 6.54
CA ILE A 129 24.14 4.85 5.84
C ILE A 129 23.06 3.82 5.43
N CYS A 130 23.23 2.56 5.81
CA CYS A 130 22.30 1.51 5.48
C CYS A 130 22.13 0.52 6.63
N ARG A 131 20.87 0.17 6.92
CA ARG A 131 20.48 -0.89 7.85
C ARG A 131 19.55 -1.86 7.14
N LEU A 132 19.65 -3.14 7.47
CA LEU A 132 18.71 -4.17 7.04
C LEU A 132 17.66 -4.38 8.11
N ASP A 133 16.41 -4.21 7.74
CA ASP A 133 15.25 -4.51 8.59
C ASP A 133 14.56 -5.79 8.09
N THR A 134 14.02 -6.55 9.03
CA THR A 134 13.12 -7.66 8.74
C THR A 134 11.70 -7.21 9.03
N ILE A 135 10.92 -6.94 7.97
CA ILE A 135 9.50 -6.60 8.07
C ILE A 135 8.73 -7.75 8.73
N GLY A 136 9.04 -8.98 8.33
CA GLY A 136 8.42 -10.17 8.90
C GLY A 136 8.76 -11.45 8.16
N LEU A 137 7.96 -12.48 8.42
CA LEU A 137 8.05 -13.77 7.75
C LEU A 137 6.77 -14.03 6.94
N SER A 138 6.94 -14.56 5.75
CA SER A 138 5.83 -15.05 4.93
C SER A 138 5.17 -16.29 5.55
N THR A 139 4.07 -16.73 5.00
CA THR A 139 3.35 -17.95 5.39
C THR A 139 4.27 -19.18 5.43
N LYS A 140 5.19 -19.32 4.45
CA LYS A 140 6.21 -20.39 4.42
C LYS A 140 7.52 -20.02 5.14
N ASN A 141 7.50 -19.00 5.99
CA ASN A 141 8.64 -18.54 6.78
C ASN A 141 9.84 -18.03 5.95
N ARG A 142 9.61 -17.47 4.77
CA ARG A 142 10.60 -16.71 4.04
C ARG A 142 10.68 -15.28 4.57
N LEU A 143 11.87 -14.71 4.61
CA LEU A 143 12.11 -13.35 5.06
C LEU A 143 11.50 -12.32 4.11
N ILE A 144 10.84 -11.32 4.68
CA ILE A 144 10.44 -10.09 4.00
C ILE A 144 11.37 -9.00 4.52
N LEU A 145 12.23 -8.48 3.64
CA LEU A 145 13.33 -7.61 4.02
C LEU A 145 13.14 -6.20 3.46
N ALA A 146 13.57 -5.19 4.22
CA ALA A 146 13.71 -3.83 3.76
C ALA A 146 15.11 -3.28 4.08
N LEU A 147 15.70 -2.52 3.15
CA LEU A 147 16.85 -1.68 3.45
C LEU A 147 16.36 -0.30 3.88
N LYS A 148 16.87 0.19 4.99
CA LYS A 148 16.73 1.59 5.43
C LYS A 148 18.02 2.33 5.08
N ILE A 149 17.92 3.27 4.15
CA ILE A 149 19.05 4.09 3.66
C ILE A 149 18.84 5.50 4.20
N TYR A 150 19.79 6.03 4.97
CA TYR A 150 19.65 7.30 5.66
C TYR A 150 21.00 7.84 6.14
N ASN A 151 21.08 9.12 6.44
CA ASN A 151 22.22 9.69 7.11
C ASN A 151 21.99 9.69 8.64
N ASN A 152 22.86 9.02 9.39
CA ASN A 152 22.75 8.87 10.85
C ASN A 152 22.72 10.18 11.66
N THR A 153 22.88 11.34 11.03
CA THR A 153 22.94 12.64 11.72
C THR A 153 21.58 13.28 11.94
N THR A 154 20.51 12.75 11.31
CA THR A 154 19.17 13.34 11.37
C THR A 154 18.11 12.25 11.59
N GLU A 155 17.58 12.17 12.81
CA GLU A 155 16.44 11.29 13.11
C GLU A 155 15.11 11.84 12.57
N ASN A 156 15.04 13.15 12.30
CA ASN A 156 13.87 13.90 11.88
C ASN A 156 13.94 14.24 10.39
N ASN A 157 13.88 13.25 9.52
CA ASN A 157 13.74 13.43 8.07
C ASN A 157 12.50 12.69 7.60
N PRO A 158 11.84 13.18 6.52
CA PRO A 158 10.72 12.46 5.91
C PRO A 158 11.08 11.02 5.56
N LYS A 159 10.16 10.11 5.77
CA LYS A 159 10.35 8.67 5.53
C LYS A 159 9.61 8.25 4.27
N PHE A 160 10.36 7.75 3.31
CA PHE A 160 9.87 7.31 2.02
C PHE A 160 10.02 5.80 1.85
N PHE A 161 8.92 5.10 1.56
CA PHE A 161 8.91 3.65 1.43
C PHE A 161 8.62 3.19 0.00
N TYR A 162 9.58 2.52 -0.62
CA TYR A 162 9.39 1.76 -1.85
C TYR A 162 9.19 0.29 -1.54
N SER A 163 8.16 -0.32 -2.14
CA SER A 163 7.98 -1.77 -2.12
C SER A 163 7.54 -2.29 -3.48
N SER A 164 7.69 -3.60 -3.69
CA SER A 164 7.32 -4.27 -4.92
C SER A 164 6.89 -5.71 -4.66
N THR A 165 6.32 -6.34 -5.68
CA THR A 165 5.93 -7.77 -5.67
C THR A 165 4.98 -8.18 -4.54
N ILE A 166 4.03 -7.33 -4.17
CA ILE A 166 2.89 -7.75 -3.34
C ILE A 166 2.08 -8.84 -4.08
N HIS A 167 2.02 -8.75 -5.41
CA HIS A 167 1.69 -9.88 -6.30
C HIS A 167 2.98 -10.55 -6.74
N GLY A 168 3.14 -11.82 -6.39
CA GLY A 168 4.42 -12.50 -6.56
C GLY A 168 4.83 -12.75 -8.01
N ASP A 169 3.90 -12.66 -8.96
CA ASP A 169 4.17 -12.81 -10.41
C ASP A 169 4.57 -11.48 -11.10
N GLU A 170 4.66 -10.35 -10.38
CA GLU A 170 4.97 -9.02 -10.91
C GLU A 170 6.44 -8.64 -10.61
N LEU A 171 7.38 -9.25 -11.32
CA LEU A 171 8.79 -9.31 -10.93
C LEU A 171 9.66 -8.14 -11.38
N THR A 172 9.20 -7.28 -12.29
CA THR A 172 9.99 -6.14 -12.80
C THR A 172 10.44 -5.23 -11.65
N GLY A 173 9.49 -4.88 -10.77
CA GLY A 173 9.76 -4.01 -9.62
C GLY A 173 10.80 -4.56 -8.65
N ALA A 174 10.85 -5.88 -8.44
CA ALA A 174 11.85 -6.49 -7.56
C ALA A 174 13.28 -6.18 -8.00
N VAL A 175 13.58 -6.41 -9.28
CA VAL A 175 14.94 -6.17 -9.83
C VAL A 175 15.25 -4.68 -9.90
N VAL A 176 14.27 -3.86 -10.27
CA VAL A 176 14.43 -2.39 -10.32
C VAL A 176 14.73 -1.83 -8.93
N LEU A 177 14.02 -2.27 -7.87
CA LEU A 177 14.25 -1.78 -6.51
C LEU A 177 15.55 -2.30 -5.89
N LEU A 178 15.94 -3.56 -6.15
CA LEU A 178 17.28 -4.06 -5.77
C LEU A 178 18.37 -3.21 -6.40
N ARG A 179 18.24 -2.89 -7.69
CA ARG A 179 19.20 -2.04 -8.40
C ARG A 179 19.15 -0.59 -7.94
N LEU A 180 17.99 -0.07 -7.56
CA LEU A 180 17.87 1.27 -7.00
C LEU A 180 18.63 1.37 -5.67
N ALA A 181 18.48 0.39 -4.78
CA ALA A 181 19.23 0.35 -3.53
C ALA A 181 20.75 0.32 -3.75
N ASP A 182 21.22 -0.57 -4.62
CA ASP A 182 22.64 -0.65 -5.02
C ASP A 182 23.14 0.67 -5.61
N TYR A 183 22.34 1.29 -6.49
CA TYR A 183 22.68 2.56 -7.12
C TYR A 183 22.78 3.72 -6.12
N LEU A 184 21.80 3.86 -5.22
CA LEU A 184 21.80 4.91 -4.19
C LEU A 184 23.02 4.77 -3.28
N LEU A 185 23.28 3.56 -2.78
CA LEU A 185 24.39 3.28 -1.87
C LEU A 185 25.77 3.50 -2.52
N LYS A 186 25.97 3.05 -3.75
CA LYS A 186 27.25 3.20 -4.44
C LYS A 186 27.54 4.63 -4.90
N ASN A 187 26.52 5.45 -5.11
CA ASN A 187 26.68 6.80 -5.66
C ASN A 187 26.53 7.92 -4.62
N HIS A 188 26.26 7.63 -3.34
CA HIS A 188 26.00 8.66 -2.32
C HIS A 188 27.13 9.68 -2.12
N GLN A 189 28.38 9.31 -2.38
CA GLN A 189 29.54 10.21 -2.26
C GLN A 189 29.95 10.85 -3.60
N SER A 190 29.70 10.18 -4.71
CA SER A 190 30.16 10.60 -6.05
C SER A 190 29.09 11.40 -6.82
N ASN A 191 27.83 11.27 -6.48
CA ASN A 191 26.72 12.00 -7.06
C ASN A 191 26.08 12.90 -5.98
N ASN A 192 26.19 14.22 -6.16
CA ASN A 192 25.71 15.21 -5.21
C ASN A 192 24.17 15.13 -5.01
N GLU A 193 23.42 14.84 -6.07
CA GLU A 193 21.96 14.66 -6.01
C GLU A 193 21.59 13.50 -5.07
N ILE A 194 22.24 12.35 -5.24
CA ILE A 194 21.98 11.17 -4.40
C ILE A 194 22.45 11.43 -2.95
N GLY A 195 23.58 12.10 -2.77
CA GLY A 195 24.07 12.47 -1.44
C GLY A 195 23.10 13.40 -0.70
N GLN A 196 22.55 14.40 -1.38
CA GLN A 196 21.54 15.29 -0.82
C GLN A 196 20.24 14.55 -0.50
N LEU A 197 19.78 13.65 -1.38
CA LEU A 197 18.58 12.87 -1.15
C LEU A 197 18.68 12.03 0.14
N ILE A 198 19.78 11.28 0.31
CA ILE A 198 20.03 10.46 1.51
C ILE A 198 20.22 11.33 2.78
N SER A 199 20.66 12.58 2.62
CA SER A 199 20.79 13.51 3.75
C SER A 199 19.48 14.12 4.20
N ASN A 200 18.49 14.24 3.28
CA ASN A 200 17.22 14.91 3.53
C ASN A 200 16.02 13.95 3.66
N MET A 201 16.24 12.65 3.51
CA MET A 201 15.16 11.64 3.54
C MET A 201 15.68 10.32 4.11
N GLN A 202 14.83 9.60 4.82
CA GLN A 202 15.03 8.20 5.16
C GLN A 202 14.33 7.33 4.11
N ILE A 203 15.11 6.59 3.32
CA ILE A 203 14.59 5.81 2.19
C ILE A 203 14.52 4.35 2.60
N TYR A 204 13.34 3.76 2.50
CA TYR A 204 13.11 2.34 2.79
C TYR A 204 12.81 1.61 1.49
N ILE A 205 13.45 0.48 1.25
CA ILE A 205 13.28 -0.30 0.02
C ILE A 205 13.03 -1.77 0.35
N CYS A 206 11.81 -2.25 0.06
CA CYS A 206 11.40 -3.65 0.14
C CYS A 206 11.17 -4.23 -1.26
N PRO A 207 12.15 -4.90 -1.87
CA PRO A 207 12.05 -5.38 -3.24
C PRO A 207 11.05 -6.53 -3.42
N ILE A 208 10.85 -7.38 -2.40
CA ILE A 208 10.02 -8.58 -2.46
C ILE A 208 9.09 -8.63 -1.25
N ALA A 209 7.85 -8.18 -1.45
CA ALA A 209 6.81 -8.17 -0.42
C ALA A 209 6.11 -9.52 -0.23
N ASN A 210 6.03 -10.34 -1.29
CA ASN A 210 5.39 -11.67 -1.28
C ASN A 210 6.37 -12.75 -1.76
N PRO A 211 7.35 -13.12 -0.93
CA PRO A 211 8.35 -14.12 -1.34
C PRO A 211 7.76 -15.51 -1.59
N ASP A 212 6.60 -15.84 -1.02
CA ASP A 212 5.95 -17.12 -1.29
C ASP A 212 5.30 -17.18 -2.66
N GLY A 213 4.74 -16.06 -3.13
CA GLY A 213 4.25 -15.93 -4.50
C GLY A 213 5.37 -15.92 -5.53
N VAL A 214 6.45 -15.16 -5.27
CA VAL A 214 7.63 -15.10 -6.15
C VAL A 214 8.26 -16.48 -6.32
N TYR A 215 8.49 -17.18 -5.23
CA TYR A 215 9.16 -18.47 -5.20
C TYR A 215 8.19 -19.65 -5.04
N ALA A 216 6.98 -19.55 -5.59
CA ALA A 216 5.99 -20.62 -5.55
C ALA A 216 6.49 -21.92 -6.19
N GLY A 217 7.32 -21.83 -7.22
CA GLY A 217 7.97 -22.96 -7.90
C GLY A 217 9.26 -23.46 -7.23
N GLY A 218 9.64 -22.91 -6.06
CA GLY A 218 10.87 -23.24 -5.34
C GLY A 218 11.88 -22.09 -5.31
N ASN A 219 12.82 -22.12 -4.38
CA ASN A 219 13.72 -21.00 -4.08
C ASN A 219 14.63 -20.57 -5.26
N ASN A 220 14.84 -21.44 -6.22
CA ASN A 220 15.68 -21.16 -7.41
C ASN A 220 14.86 -21.00 -8.69
N ASN A 221 13.54 -20.77 -8.57
CA ASN A 221 12.65 -20.71 -9.72
C ASN A 221 11.60 -19.61 -9.57
N VAL A 222 11.60 -18.66 -10.49
CA VAL A 222 10.60 -17.60 -10.59
C VAL A 222 9.62 -17.79 -11.76
N SER A 223 9.84 -18.81 -12.63
CA SER A 223 8.97 -19.04 -13.79
C SER A 223 7.56 -19.50 -13.41
N ASN A 224 7.40 -20.05 -12.20
CA ASN A 224 6.13 -20.49 -11.66
C ASN A 224 5.59 -19.55 -10.59
N ALA A 225 6.06 -18.31 -10.56
CA ALA A 225 5.53 -17.28 -9.66
C ALA A 225 4.01 -17.16 -9.80
N THR A 226 3.36 -16.90 -8.64
CA THR A 226 1.90 -16.74 -8.53
C THR A 226 1.57 -15.35 -8.03
N ARG A 227 0.38 -14.85 -8.40
CA ARG A 227 -0.13 -13.60 -7.87
C ARG A 227 -0.29 -13.66 -6.35
N TYR A 228 -0.89 -14.74 -5.88
CA TYR A 228 -1.28 -14.95 -4.50
C TYR A 228 -0.11 -15.38 -3.59
N ASN A 229 -0.31 -15.29 -2.28
CA ASN A 229 0.61 -15.87 -1.31
C ASN A 229 0.45 -17.41 -1.22
N ALA A 230 1.15 -18.04 -0.26
CA ALA A 230 1.10 -19.50 -0.10
C ALA A 230 -0.27 -20.06 0.36
N ASN A 231 -1.15 -19.23 0.88
CA ASN A 231 -2.53 -19.58 1.23
C ASN A 231 -3.52 -19.28 0.11
N TYR A 232 -3.02 -18.91 -1.08
CA TYR A 232 -3.82 -18.51 -2.24
C TYR A 232 -4.70 -17.29 -1.98
N ILE A 233 -4.21 -16.33 -1.21
CA ILE A 233 -4.86 -15.06 -0.91
C ILE A 233 -4.14 -13.93 -1.64
N ASP A 234 -4.91 -13.03 -2.27
CA ASP A 234 -4.40 -11.79 -2.83
C ASP A 234 -4.07 -10.81 -1.71
N LEU A 235 -2.78 -10.55 -1.48
CA LEU A 235 -2.34 -9.66 -0.41
C LEU A 235 -2.80 -8.20 -0.62
N ASN A 236 -3.01 -7.78 -1.89
CA ASN A 236 -3.55 -6.45 -2.20
C ASN A 236 -5.09 -6.39 -2.23
N ARG A 237 -5.74 -7.36 -1.58
CA ARG A 237 -7.16 -7.42 -1.25
C ARG A 237 -7.36 -7.76 0.24
N ASN A 238 -6.27 -7.79 1.01
CA ASN A 238 -6.25 -8.35 2.35
C ASN A 238 -5.99 -7.31 3.46
N PHE A 239 -5.94 -6.02 3.12
CA PHE A 239 -5.85 -4.92 4.09
C PHE A 239 -7.26 -4.46 4.53
N PRO A 240 -7.39 -3.84 5.73
CA PRO A 240 -8.62 -3.16 6.12
C PRO A 240 -9.05 -2.13 5.07
N ASN A 241 -10.33 -2.12 4.74
CA ASN A 241 -10.88 -1.23 3.72
C ASN A 241 -11.58 -0.02 4.36
N PRO A 242 -11.39 1.21 3.86
CA PRO A 242 -12.00 2.41 4.44
C PRO A 242 -13.54 2.44 4.36
N LYS A 243 -14.15 1.70 3.42
CA LYS A 243 -15.61 1.62 3.27
C LYS A 243 -16.24 0.55 4.15
N TYR A 244 -15.57 -0.60 4.33
CA TYR A 244 -16.12 -1.78 4.98
C TYR A 244 -15.49 -2.12 6.33
N GLY A 245 -14.38 -1.47 6.70
CA GLY A 245 -13.60 -1.78 7.90
C GLY A 245 -12.74 -3.02 7.71
N SER A 246 -13.30 -4.23 7.91
CA SER A 246 -12.63 -5.46 7.48
C SER A 246 -12.71 -5.62 5.96
N HIS A 247 -11.77 -6.37 5.37
CA HIS A 247 -11.86 -6.62 3.93
C HIS A 247 -13.11 -7.46 3.58
N PRO A 248 -13.72 -7.21 2.41
CA PRO A 248 -15.09 -7.69 2.13
C PRO A 248 -15.21 -9.20 1.90
N ASP A 249 -14.14 -9.88 1.49
CA ASP A 249 -14.14 -11.32 1.22
C ASP A 249 -14.21 -12.19 2.48
N GLY A 250 -14.05 -11.57 3.67
CA GLY A 250 -14.07 -12.23 4.96
C GLY A 250 -12.88 -13.16 5.22
N GLU A 251 -11.82 -13.10 4.41
CA GLU A 251 -10.58 -13.83 4.64
C GLU A 251 -9.81 -13.23 5.82
N GLU A 252 -9.09 -14.07 6.55
CA GLU A 252 -8.21 -13.61 7.62
C GLU A 252 -7.03 -12.84 7.05
N HIS A 253 -6.57 -11.83 7.79
CA HIS A 253 -5.33 -11.14 7.43
C HIS A 253 -4.17 -12.11 7.40
N GLN A 254 -3.39 -12.08 6.33
CA GLN A 254 -2.25 -12.96 6.13
C GLN A 254 -1.05 -12.48 6.95
N LYS A 255 -0.09 -13.38 7.23
CA LYS A 255 1.13 -13.02 7.96
C LYS A 255 1.88 -11.86 7.30
N GLU A 256 1.95 -11.88 5.97
CA GLU A 256 2.57 -10.84 5.17
C GLU A 256 1.84 -9.51 5.35
N THR A 257 0.50 -9.49 5.27
CA THR A 257 -0.32 -8.28 5.48
C THR A 257 -0.12 -7.71 6.87
N LEU A 258 -0.17 -8.56 7.91
CA LEU A 258 0.04 -8.16 9.30
C LEU A 258 1.43 -7.59 9.53
N ALA A 259 2.46 -8.21 8.93
CA ALA A 259 3.83 -7.73 9.03
C ALA A 259 3.99 -6.34 8.40
N PHE A 260 3.41 -6.10 7.23
CA PHE A 260 3.41 -4.78 6.59
C PHE A 260 2.63 -3.75 7.40
N MET A 261 1.47 -4.11 7.94
CA MET A 261 0.68 -3.20 8.77
C MET A 261 1.47 -2.80 10.03
N GLN A 262 2.09 -3.75 10.70
CA GLN A 262 2.89 -3.47 11.89
C GLN A 262 4.11 -2.60 11.55
N TYR A 263 4.86 -2.93 10.50
CA TYR A 263 6.03 -2.18 10.07
C TYR A 263 5.70 -0.74 9.69
N ALA A 264 4.58 -0.54 8.97
CA ALA A 264 4.12 0.80 8.60
C ALA A 264 3.72 1.65 9.82
N LEU A 265 3.10 1.03 10.82
CA LEU A 265 2.71 1.70 12.06
C LEU A 265 3.91 2.00 12.99
N GLU A 266 4.93 1.14 12.99
CA GLU A 266 6.15 1.33 13.79
C GLU A 266 7.08 2.39 13.17
N GLU A 267 7.24 2.36 11.85
CA GLU A 267 8.13 3.29 11.16
C GLU A 267 7.46 4.64 10.88
N ASP A 268 6.12 4.70 10.79
CA ASP A 268 5.35 5.94 10.56
C ASP A 268 5.82 6.67 9.29
N PHE A 269 5.52 6.08 8.12
CA PHE A 269 5.95 6.61 6.83
C PHE A 269 5.15 7.86 6.44
N ASP A 270 5.83 8.87 5.90
CA ASP A 270 5.18 10.03 5.30
C ASP A 270 4.67 9.71 3.89
N LEU A 271 5.47 8.94 3.13
CA LEU A 271 5.27 8.68 1.72
C LEU A 271 5.56 7.22 1.39
N SER A 272 4.79 6.65 0.48
CA SER A 272 4.98 5.26 0.04
C SER A 272 4.61 5.07 -1.43
N ILE A 273 5.35 4.17 -2.10
CA ILE A 273 5.04 3.73 -3.46
C ILE A 273 5.12 2.22 -3.54
N ASN A 274 4.06 1.62 -4.09
CA ASN A 274 3.98 0.20 -4.35
C ASN A 274 4.14 -0.09 -5.85
N LEU A 275 5.21 -0.76 -6.25
CA LEU A 275 5.45 -1.13 -7.64
C LEU A 275 4.74 -2.45 -7.96
N HIS A 276 3.96 -2.40 -9.03
CA HIS A 276 3.22 -3.48 -9.63
C HIS A 276 3.65 -3.73 -11.07
N GLY A 277 3.02 -4.69 -11.72
CA GLY A 277 3.20 -4.99 -13.14
C GLY A 277 1.99 -5.73 -13.73
N GLY A 278 1.81 -5.59 -15.02
CA GLY A 278 0.66 -6.05 -15.80
C GLY A 278 0.05 -4.90 -16.59
N ALA A 279 0.45 -3.67 -16.28
CA ALA A 279 0.08 -2.42 -16.93
C ALA A 279 1.23 -1.41 -16.82
N GLU A 280 1.05 -0.22 -17.40
CA GLU A 280 1.96 0.92 -17.31
C GLU A 280 1.16 2.18 -16.98
N VAL A 281 0.99 2.46 -15.67
CA VAL A 281 0.19 3.59 -15.20
C VAL A 281 0.57 4.01 -13.77
N CYS A 282 0.48 5.30 -13.48
CA CYS A 282 0.44 5.81 -12.11
C CYS A 282 -1.01 5.78 -11.62
N ASN A 283 -1.27 4.97 -10.60
CA ASN A 283 -2.58 4.85 -9.97
C ASN A 283 -2.53 5.55 -8.61
N TYR A 284 -3.30 6.65 -8.46
CA TYR A 284 -3.43 7.38 -7.20
C TYR A 284 -4.75 7.06 -6.48
N PRO A 285 -4.80 7.24 -5.14
CA PRO A 285 -5.99 6.92 -4.35
C PRO A 285 -7.22 7.75 -4.79
N TRP A 286 -8.39 7.16 -4.67
CA TRP A 286 -8.71 5.90 -3.99
C TRP A 286 -8.88 4.74 -4.96
N ASP A 287 -8.63 3.53 -4.50
CA ASP A 287 -9.00 2.30 -5.21
C ASP A 287 -10.47 1.94 -4.95
N THR A 288 -10.98 2.25 -3.75
CA THR A 288 -12.35 1.94 -3.29
C THR A 288 -13.41 2.81 -3.95
N TRP A 289 -13.09 4.06 -4.28
CA TRP A 289 -14.02 5.04 -4.83
C TRP A 289 -13.52 5.65 -6.13
N LYS A 290 -14.46 5.90 -7.06
CA LYS A 290 -14.18 6.77 -8.20
C LYS A 290 -13.93 8.20 -7.73
N GLU A 291 -13.17 8.98 -8.49
CA GLU A 291 -12.84 10.35 -8.10
C GLU A 291 -14.09 11.24 -7.91
N ASN A 292 -15.15 11.02 -8.72
CA ASN A 292 -16.41 11.73 -8.58
C ASN A 292 -17.28 11.25 -7.40
N GLU A 293 -17.00 10.09 -6.78
CA GLU A 293 -17.68 9.58 -5.59
C GLU A 293 -17.01 10.09 -4.31
N ARG A 294 -15.69 10.03 -4.26
CA ARG A 294 -14.89 10.53 -3.13
C ARG A 294 -13.47 10.84 -3.59
N ARG A 295 -13.12 12.09 -3.54
CA ARG A 295 -11.79 12.57 -3.89
C ARG A 295 -10.84 12.46 -2.70
N HIS A 296 -9.56 12.15 -2.93
CA HIS A 296 -8.54 12.28 -1.88
C HIS A 296 -8.19 13.77 -1.68
N PRO A 297 -7.97 14.26 -0.43
CA PRO A 297 -7.56 15.65 -0.21
C PRO A 297 -6.36 16.08 -1.05
N ASP A 298 -5.35 15.24 -1.14
CA ASP A 298 -4.12 15.48 -1.86
C ASP A 298 -4.15 15.07 -3.36
N THR A 299 -5.33 14.94 -3.97
CA THR A 299 -5.45 14.49 -5.38
C THR A 299 -4.60 15.34 -6.33
N GLU A 300 -4.59 16.68 -6.21
CA GLU A 300 -3.79 17.55 -7.09
C GLU A 300 -2.29 17.31 -6.90
N TRP A 301 -1.85 17.05 -5.67
CA TRP A 301 -0.48 16.71 -5.36
C TRP A 301 -0.09 15.37 -6.00
N PHE A 302 -0.91 14.32 -5.85
CA PHE A 302 -0.67 13.03 -6.51
C PHE A 302 -0.59 13.16 -8.03
N ILE A 303 -1.53 13.88 -8.64
CA ILE A 303 -1.55 14.11 -10.10
C ILE A 303 -0.27 14.81 -10.55
N SER A 304 0.16 15.85 -9.84
CA SER A 304 1.39 16.60 -10.18
C SER A 304 2.63 15.71 -10.13
N LEU A 305 2.80 14.91 -9.07
CA LEU A 305 3.91 13.96 -8.95
C LEU A 305 3.87 12.89 -10.05
N CYS A 306 2.68 12.35 -10.33
CA CYS A 306 2.49 11.36 -11.40
C CYS A 306 2.81 11.95 -12.78
N GLN A 307 2.43 13.21 -13.05
CA GLN A 307 2.74 13.90 -14.32
C GLN A 307 4.26 14.05 -14.51
N GLU A 308 4.96 14.47 -13.47
CA GLU A 308 6.42 14.59 -13.50
C GLU A 308 7.09 13.24 -13.74
N PHE A 309 6.69 12.22 -13.00
CA PHE A 309 7.17 10.85 -13.18
C PHE A 309 6.94 10.34 -14.60
N VAL A 310 5.72 10.46 -15.12
CA VAL A 310 5.38 10.03 -16.49
C VAL A 310 6.21 10.78 -17.53
N SER A 311 6.44 12.08 -17.31
CA SER A 311 7.32 12.88 -18.18
C SER A 311 8.74 12.31 -18.20
N GLN A 312 9.32 12.03 -17.03
CA GLN A 312 10.69 11.51 -16.92
C GLN A 312 10.83 10.11 -17.53
N VAL A 313 9.90 9.19 -17.26
CA VAL A 313 9.98 7.83 -17.82
C VAL A 313 9.72 7.79 -19.32
N ARG A 314 8.93 8.71 -19.86
CA ARG A 314 8.73 8.88 -21.31
C ARG A 314 9.95 9.47 -22.00
N ASN A 315 10.68 10.36 -21.37
CA ASN A 315 11.95 10.86 -21.90
C ASN A 315 12.97 9.72 -22.11
N ALA A 316 12.99 8.73 -21.23
CA ALA A 316 13.88 7.58 -21.32
C ALA A 316 13.28 6.40 -22.13
N GLY A 317 11.97 6.18 -22.05
CA GLY A 317 11.27 5.01 -22.61
C GLY A 317 10.49 5.25 -23.88
N GLY A 318 10.34 6.52 -24.30
CA GLY A 318 9.53 6.95 -25.44
C GLY A 318 8.08 7.25 -25.07
N ASN A 319 7.40 8.02 -25.92
CA ASN A 319 6.07 8.59 -25.66
C ASN A 319 4.96 7.55 -25.43
N ASN A 320 5.15 6.30 -25.88
CA ASN A 320 4.19 5.22 -25.67
C ASN A 320 4.35 4.50 -24.33
N TYR A 321 5.41 4.76 -23.58
CA TYR A 321 5.57 4.20 -22.25
C TYR A 321 4.60 4.89 -21.29
N PHE A 322 3.95 4.15 -20.42
CA PHE A 322 2.84 4.62 -19.58
C PHE A 322 1.64 5.18 -20.38
N SER A 323 1.18 4.44 -21.41
CA SER A 323 0.02 4.87 -22.22
C SER A 323 -0.99 3.74 -22.52
N ASP A 324 -0.84 2.57 -21.92
CA ASP A 324 -1.72 1.42 -22.19
C ASP A 324 -3.06 1.48 -21.45
N VAL A 325 -3.11 2.08 -20.28
CA VAL A 325 -4.35 2.26 -19.50
C VAL A 325 -5.04 3.57 -19.83
N THR A 326 -4.28 4.66 -19.78
CA THR A 326 -4.72 6.01 -20.15
C THR A 326 -3.65 6.71 -20.96
N TYR A 327 -4.04 7.58 -21.88
CA TYR A 327 -3.07 8.35 -22.67
C TYR A 327 -2.19 9.26 -21.78
N SER A 328 -2.73 9.77 -20.67
CA SER A 328 -1.96 10.56 -19.69
C SER A 328 -0.93 9.73 -18.93
N GLY A 329 -1.13 8.43 -18.82
CA GLY A 329 -0.33 7.55 -17.95
C GLY A 329 -0.72 7.63 -16.48
N ILE A 330 -1.86 8.26 -16.16
CA ILE A 330 -2.30 8.55 -14.79
C ILE A 330 -3.78 8.20 -14.66
N THR A 331 -4.17 7.58 -13.57
CA THR A 331 -5.58 7.27 -13.27
C THR A 331 -5.85 7.29 -11.77
N ASN A 332 -7.08 7.65 -11.38
CA ASN A 332 -7.60 7.26 -10.09
C ASN A 332 -7.88 5.75 -10.09
N GLY A 333 -7.60 5.06 -8.98
CA GLY A 333 -7.77 3.61 -8.92
C GLY A 333 -9.20 3.16 -9.14
N GLY A 334 -10.17 3.78 -8.47
CA GLY A 334 -11.59 3.47 -8.62
C GLY A 334 -12.15 3.79 -10.01
N ASP A 335 -11.58 4.77 -10.72
CA ASP A 335 -11.95 5.07 -12.11
C ASP A 335 -11.41 4.02 -13.08
N TRP A 336 -10.27 3.41 -12.78
CA TRP A 336 -9.77 2.28 -13.55
C TRP A 336 -10.67 1.04 -13.33
N TYR A 337 -10.73 0.55 -12.10
CA TYR A 337 -11.72 -0.40 -11.59
C TYR A 337 -11.66 -0.45 -10.07
N LYS A 338 -12.82 -0.50 -9.43
CA LYS A 338 -12.89 -0.53 -7.96
C LYS A 338 -12.31 -1.83 -7.43
N ILE A 339 -11.45 -1.70 -6.43
CA ILE A 339 -10.97 -2.80 -5.61
C ILE A 339 -11.12 -2.46 -4.12
N TYR A 340 -11.14 -3.49 -3.30
CA TYR A 340 -11.30 -3.35 -1.87
C TYR A 340 -10.19 -4.09 -1.14
N GLY A 341 -9.74 -3.55 -0.02
CA GLY A 341 -8.66 -4.13 0.76
C GLY A 341 -7.27 -3.96 0.16
N SER A 342 -7.05 -2.90 -0.65
CA SER A 342 -5.73 -2.54 -1.16
C SER A 342 -4.86 -1.91 -0.07
N ARG A 343 -3.54 -2.08 -0.22
CA ARG A 343 -2.57 -1.43 0.67
C ARG A 343 -2.58 0.08 0.49
N GLN A 344 -2.72 0.57 -0.75
CA GLN A 344 -2.82 1.99 -1.07
C GLN A 344 -3.90 2.70 -0.25
N ASP A 345 -5.14 2.17 -0.26
CA ASP A 345 -6.24 2.76 0.48
C ASP A 345 -6.05 2.65 1.99
N TRP A 346 -5.48 1.51 2.46
CA TRP A 346 -5.18 1.32 3.87
C TRP A 346 -4.14 2.33 4.38
N GLN A 347 -3.04 2.53 3.67
CA GLN A 347 -2.00 3.49 4.01
C GLN A 347 -2.57 4.91 4.09
N ASN A 348 -3.24 5.35 3.04
CA ASN A 348 -3.80 6.70 3.00
C ASN A 348 -4.86 6.93 4.09
N TRP A 349 -5.72 5.93 4.36
CA TRP A 349 -6.84 6.11 5.28
C TRP A 349 -6.46 5.92 6.75
N TYR A 350 -5.71 4.87 7.08
CA TYR A 350 -5.45 4.49 8.47
C TYR A 350 -4.13 5.02 9.02
N THR A 351 -3.06 5.04 8.22
CA THR A 351 -1.75 5.55 8.67
C THR A 351 -1.50 6.99 8.27
N LYS A 352 -2.27 7.54 7.35
CA LYS A 352 -2.08 8.87 6.74
C LYS A 352 -0.82 8.97 5.87
N THR A 353 -0.15 7.86 5.63
CA THR A 353 0.93 7.76 4.65
C THR A 353 0.38 8.00 3.25
N ARG A 354 0.95 8.92 2.51
CA ARG A 354 0.57 9.18 1.13
C ARG A 354 1.15 8.10 0.22
N GLU A 355 0.37 7.08 -0.05
CA GLU A 355 0.77 5.97 -0.93
C GLU A 355 0.08 6.06 -2.29
N LEU A 356 0.83 5.76 -3.35
CA LEU A 356 0.32 5.49 -4.69
C LEU A 356 0.87 4.19 -5.26
N THR A 357 0.23 3.67 -6.30
CA THR A 357 0.62 2.44 -7.00
C THR A 357 1.23 2.79 -8.35
N LEU A 358 2.37 2.17 -8.68
CA LEU A 358 3.01 2.25 -9.98
C LEU A 358 2.98 0.91 -10.68
N GLU A 359 2.23 0.81 -11.75
CA GLU A 359 2.32 -0.29 -12.70
C GLU A 359 3.45 -0.01 -13.69
N VAL A 360 4.53 -0.78 -13.67
CA VAL A 360 5.79 -0.41 -14.34
C VAL A 360 6.10 -1.20 -15.62
N SER A 361 5.29 -2.21 -15.95
CA SER A 361 5.49 -3.03 -17.15
C SER A 361 4.20 -3.74 -17.55
N THR A 362 3.88 -3.75 -18.83
CA THR A 362 2.72 -4.49 -19.39
C THR A 362 2.84 -6.00 -19.21
N THR A 363 4.06 -6.50 -19.00
CA THR A 363 4.34 -7.93 -18.77
C THR A 363 4.76 -8.14 -17.32
N LYS A 364 4.00 -8.94 -16.55
CA LYS A 364 4.27 -9.21 -15.13
C LYS A 364 5.67 -9.78 -14.89
N THR A 365 6.08 -10.77 -15.67
CA THR A 365 7.43 -11.34 -15.65
C THR A 365 8.03 -11.25 -17.05
N PRO A 366 8.72 -10.15 -17.38
CA PRO A 366 9.37 -10.00 -18.68
C PRO A 366 10.58 -10.94 -18.85
N SER A 367 11.03 -11.12 -20.09
CA SER A 367 12.30 -11.80 -20.35
C SER A 367 13.45 -11.09 -19.65
N SER A 368 14.36 -11.82 -19.02
CA SER A 368 15.42 -11.29 -18.16
C SER A 368 16.31 -10.26 -18.85
N ASN A 369 16.60 -10.45 -20.14
CA ASN A 369 17.38 -9.52 -20.96
C ASN A 369 16.73 -8.15 -21.16
N LEU A 370 15.44 -7.98 -20.81
CA LEU A 370 14.74 -6.69 -20.86
C LEU A 370 14.88 -5.90 -19.54
N LEU A 371 15.28 -6.53 -18.43
CA LEU A 371 15.39 -5.89 -17.12
C LEU A 371 16.31 -4.66 -17.11
N PRO A 372 17.49 -4.67 -17.80
CA PRO A 372 18.30 -3.46 -17.89
C PRO A 372 17.59 -2.28 -18.59
N GLN A 373 16.69 -2.56 -19.54
CA GLN A 373 15.92 -1.53 -20.22
C GLN A 373 14.86 -0.92 -19.29
N TYR A 374 14.19 -1.73 -18.45
CA TYR A 374 13.25 -1.22 -17.44
C TYR A 374 13.95 -0.32 -16.42
N TRP A 375 15.15 -0.71 -15.97
CA TRP A 375 15.95 0.17 -15.13
C TRP A 375 16.24 1.51 -15.79
N ASN A 376 16.71 1.50 -17.02
CA ASN A 376 17.04 2.73 -17.75
C ASN A 376 15.83 3.64 -17.97
N LYS A 377 14.64 3.06 -18.12
CA LYS A 377 13.39 3.81 -18.26
C LYS A 377 12.89 4.40 -16.94
N LEU A 378 13.06 3.69 -15.83
CA LEU A 378 12.42 3.98 -14.55
C LEU A 378 13.30 4.76 -13.57
N LYS A 379 14.61 4.60 -13.66
CA LYS A 379 15.57 5.13 -12.67
C LYS A 379 15.35 6.60 -12.35
N ASP A 380 15.34 7.45 -13.37
CA ASP A 380 15.26 8.89 -13.16
C ASP A 380 13.88 9.30 -12.61
N GLY A 381 12.81 8.64 -13.06
CA GLY A 381 11.48 8.82 -12.49
C GLY A 381 11.38 8.43 -11.02
N LEU A 382 11.96 7.29 -10.63
CA LEU A 382 11.95 6.86 -9.23
C LEU A 382 12.77 7.80 -8.33
N ILE A 383 13.92 8.28 -8.80
CA ILE A 383 14.72 9.27 -8.06
C ILE A 383 13.97 10.60 -8.00
N GLY A 384 13.39 11.05 -9.12
CA GLY A 384 12.60 12.27 -9.20
C GLY A 384 11.37 12.27 -8.27
N PHE A 385 10.70 11.13 -8.10
CA PHE A 385 9.61 11.00 -7.13
C PHE A 385 10.05 11.35 -5.71
N MET A 386 11.18 10.81 -5.27
CA MET A 386 11.71 11.10 -3.94
C MET A 386 12.05 12.60 -3.78
N HIS A 387 12.70 13.20 -4.78
CA HIS A 387 13.01 14.64 -4.75
C HIS A 387 11.76 15.52 -4.72
N ASN A 388 10.82 15.27 -5.63
CA ASN A 388 9.62 16.09 -5.76
C ASN A 388 8.70 15.97 -4.54
N SER A 389 8.71 14.80 -3.88
CA SER A 389 7.92 14.58 -2.66
C SER A 389 8.43 15.36 -1.44
N LEU A 390 9.68 15.86 -1.47
CA LEU A 390 10.24 16.71 -0.42
C LEU A 390 9.70 18.15 -0.43
N THR A 391 9.04 18.58 -1.52
CA THR A 391 8.41 19.90 -1.54
C THR A 391 7.29 19.96 -0.51
N GLY A 392 7.37 20.92 0.44
CA GLY A 392 6.39 21.02 1.51
C GLY A 392 6.88 21.79 2.73
N VAL A 393 6.35 21.47 3.89
CA VAL A 393 6.71 22.07 5.18
C VAL A 393 7.04 21.00 6.20
N GLU A 394 8.08 21.26 7.00
CA GLU A 394 8.49 20.42 8.12
C GLU A 394 8.83 21.28 9.34
N GLY A 395 8.95 20.66 10.49
CA GLY A 395 9.39 21.34 11.69
C GLY A 395 9.11 20.55 12.96
N VAL A 396 9.33 21.18 14.11
CA VAL A 396 9.07 20.57 15.41
C VAL A 396 8.03 21.41 16.16
N ILE A 397 7.04 20.74 16.75
CA ILE A 397 6.00 21.35 17.55
C ILE A 397 6.38 21.24 19.02
N LYS A 398 6.40 22.38 19.74
CA LYS A 398 6.84 22.49 21.13
C LYS A 398 5.85 23.29 21.97
N ASP A 399 5.81 22.99 23.26
CA ASP A 399 5.19 23.85 24.26
C ASP A 399 6.02 25.14 24.43
N ILE A 400 5.38 26.29 24.33
CA ILE A 400 6.06 27.59 24.36
C ILE A 400 6.77 27.87 25.69
N ASN A 401 6.27 27.32 26.82
CA ASN A 401 6.80 27.55 28.14
C ASN A 401 7.87 26.55 28.54
N SER A 402 7.59 25.24 28.36
CA SER A 402 8.49 24.16 28.78
C SER A 402 9.51 23.76 27.72
N GLN A 403 9.32 24.17 26.48
CA GLN A 403 10.11 23.75 25.29
C GLN A 403 10.08 22.23 25.03
N GLN A 404 9.21 21.50 25.70
CA GLN A 404 9.00 20.07 25.44
C GLN A 404 8.29 19.88 24.12
N THR A 405 8.65 18.82 23.41
CA THR A 405 8.01 18.44 22.14
C THR A 405 6.58 17.94 22.37
N ILE A 406 5.70 18.22 21.42
CA ILE A 406 4.29 17.85 21.47
C ILE A 406 4.05 16.77 20.42
N GLU A 407 3.73 15.58 20.86
CA GLU A 407 3.35 14.43 20.04
C GLU A 407 1.85 14.49 19.69
N ASN A 408 1.47 13.92 18.53
CA ASN A 408 0.09 13.84 18.06
C ASN A 408 -0.61 15.23 17.91
N ALA A 409 0.16 16.30 17.72
CA ALA A 409 -0.41 17.55 17.26
C ALA A 409 -0.86 17.41 15.82
N THR A 410 -2.06 17.87 15.50
CA THR A 410 -2.64 17.86 14.16
C THR A 410 -2.16 19.07 13.37
N ILE A 411 -1.70 18.85 12.15
CA ILE A 411 -1.36 19.87 11.15
C ILE A 411 -2.38 19.74 10.02
N GLU A 412 -3.34 20.65 9.96
CA GLU A 412 -4.41 20.72 8.99
C GLU A 412 -4.11 21.85 7.99
N VAL A 413 -4.12 21.54 6.69
CA VAL A 413 -4.04 22.55 5.64
C VAL A 413 -5.45 22.99 5.27
N GLU A 414 -5.80 24.23 5.60
CA GLU A 414 -7.15 24.75 5.39
C GLU A 414 -7.55 24.70 3.90
N ASN A 415 -8.80 24.32 3.64
CA ASN A 415 -9.39 24.12 2.30
C ASN A 415 -8.80 22.98 1.45
N ILE A 416 -7.88 22.19 2.01
CA ILE A 416 -7.32 20.99 1.38
C ILE A 416 -7.70 19.77 2.21
N ASP A 417 -7.30 19.73 3.48
CA ASP A 417 -7.47 18.55 4.31
C ASP A 417 -8.93 18.39 4.76
N TYR A 418 -9.43 17.17 4.64
CA TYR A 418 -10.75 16.74 5.11
C TYR A 418 -10.72 15.24 5.43
N ASP A 419 -11.82 14.67 5.89
CA ASP A 419 -11.95 13.25 6.26
C ASP A 419 -10.92 12.81 7.33
N SER A 420 -10.45 13.72 8.19
CA SER A 420 -9.39 13.46 9.18
C SER A 420 -8.08 12.94 8.55
N LEU A 421 -7.80 13.30 7.30
CA LEU A 421 -6.55 12.97 6.60
C LEU A 421 -5.49 14.06 6.81
N PHE A 422 -5.28 14.41 8.07
CA PHE A 422 -4.31 15.40 8.52
C PHE A 422 -2.92 14.79 8.65
N THR A 423 -1.90 15.64 8.73
CA THR A 423 -0.57 15.26 9.21
C THR A 423 -0.52 15.36 10.72
N TYR A 424 0.27 14.51 11.37
CA TYR A 424 0.45 14.51 12.81
C TYR A 424 1.92 14.63 13.16
N SER A 425 2.22 15.27 14.31
CA SER A 425 3.57 15.26 14.84
C SER A 425 3.88 13.92 15.52
N ASN A 426 5.10 13.39 15.30
CA ASN A 426 5.58 12.15 15.90
C ASN A 426 5.98 12.36 17.39
N HIS A 427 6.51 11.29 18.03
CA HIS A 427 6.96 11.30 19.43
C HIS A 427 8.07 12.33 19.74
N GLN A 428 8.78 12.81 18.72
CA GLN A 428 9.79 13.89 18.84
C GLN A 428 9.20 15.27 18.53
N GLY A 429 7.87 15.36 18.31
CA GLY A 429 7.19 16.56 17.90
C GLY A 429 7.43 16.96 16.44
N TYR A 430 8.19 16.14 15.69
CA TYR A 430 8.47 16.40 14.28
C TYR A 430 7.25 16.12 13.41
N TYR A 431 7.05 16.95 12.40
CA TYR A 431 6.05 16.77 11.36
C TYR A 431 6.63 17.08 9.98
N PHE A 432 6.12 16.39 8.97
CA PHE A 432 6.37 16.68 7.57
C PHE A 432 5.06 16.62 6.78
N ARG A 433 4.77 17.68 6.03
CA ARG A 433 3.59 17.79 5.16
C ARG A 433 4.02 18.15 3.75
N SER A 434 3.97 17.19 2.81
CA SER A 434 4.19 17.45 1.39
C SER A 434 3.07 18.35 0.84
N LEU A 435 3.44 19.37 0.08
CA LEU A 435 2.54 20.31 -0.56
C LEU A 435 3.09 20.70 -1.93
N LEU A 436 2.23 21.12 -2.84
CA LEU A 436 2.67 21.82 -4.05
C LEU A 436 3.22 23.22 -3.69
N CYS A 437 3.94 23.84 -4.63
CA CYS A 437 4.30 25.26 -4.46
C CYS A 437 3.03 26.14 -4.39
N GLY A 438 3.03 27.09 -3.45
CA GLY A 438 1.87 27.96 -3.24
C GLY A 438 1.80 28.58 -1.85
N ASN A 439 0.74 29.35 -1.62
CA ASN A 439 0.43 29.95 -0.32
C ASN A 439 -0.64 29.13 0.38
N TYR A 440 -0.40 28.78 1.63
CA TYR A 440 -1.30 27.96 2.43
C TYR A 440 -1.55 28.59 3.80
N GLN A 441 -2.70 28.31 4.35
CA GLN A 441 -2.99 28.52 5.75
C GLN A 441 -3.01 27.15 6.42
N ILE A 442 -2.17 26.97 7.45
CA ILE A 442 -2.11 25.74 8.23
C ILE A 442 -2.63 26.02 9.64
N LYS A 443 -3.47 25.12 10.10
CA LYS A 443 -4.00 25.12 11.45
C LYS A 443 -3.33 24.01 12.26
N ILE A 444 -2.80 24.35 13.42
CA ILE A 444 -2.13 23.40 14.32
C ILE A 444 -2.95 23.30 15.59
N SER A 445 -3.33 22.08 15.96
CA SER A 445 -4.14 21.79 17.14
C SER A 445 -3.52 20.66 17.96
N ALA A 446 -3.52 20.78 19.28
CA ALA A 446 -3.09 19.70 20.17
C ALA A 446 -3.92 19.72 21.46
N GLN A 447 -4.10 18.55 22.08
CA GLN A 447 -4.89 18.45 23.29
C GLN A 447 -4.23 19.24 24.45
N GLY A 448 -4.98 20.13 25.06
CA GLY A 448 -4.49 21.00 26.17
C GLY A 448 -3.82 22.28 25.72
N TYR A 449 -3.81 22.55 24.40
CA TYR A 449 -3.21 23.76 23.81
C TYR A 449 -4.24 24.57 23.02
N ASN A 450 -3.97 25.87 22.90
CA ASN A 450 -4.74 26.74 22.02
C ASN A 450 -4.34 26.47 20.57
N ASP A 451 -5.32 26.45 19.68
CA ASP A 451 -5.08 26.33 18.23
C ASP A 451 -4.22 27.50 17.73
N THR A 452 -3.32 27.21 16.82
CA THR A 452 -2.47 28.20 16.16
C THR A 452 -2.67 28.12 14.66
N VAL A 453 -2.83 29.27 14.00
CA VAL A 453 -2.98 29.37 12.54
C VAL A 453 -1.80 30.16 11.96
N LEU A 454 -1.17 29.60 10.95
CA LEU A 454 -0.02 30.19 10.27
C LEU A 454 -0.27 30.28 8.76
N ASN A 455 0.18 31.38 8.15
CA ASN A 455 0.28 31.49 6.71
C ASN A 455 1.70 31.13 6.28
N ILE A 456 1.83 30.20 5.36
CA ILE A 456 3.12 29.72 4.84
C ILE A 456 3.15 29.87 3.32
N ASN A 457 4.34 30.06 2.77
CA ASN A 457 4.61 30.05 1.33
C ASN A 457 5.58 28.91 1.03
N ILE A 458 5.18 27.97 0.18
CA ILE A 458 6.01 26.86 -0.28
C ILE A 458 6.56 27.22 -1.65
N GLU A 459 7.89 27.22 -1.76
CA GLU A 459 8.58 27.41 -3.02
C GLU A 459 8.79 26.06 -3.72
N ASN A 460 8.91 26.08 -5.03
CA ASN A 460 9.10 24.86 -5.82
C ASN A 460 10.41 24.17 -5.47
N ASN A 461 10.36 22.84 -5.33
CA ASN A 461 11.52 21.98 -4.97
C ASN A 461 12.21 22.38 -3.67
N THR A 462 11.48 22.92 -2.70
CA THR A 462 12.01 23.27 -1.38
C THR A 462 11.14 22.70 -0.27
N THR A 463 11.79 22.41 0.86
CA THR A 463 11.12 22.11 2.12
C THR A 463 11.24 23.35 3.03
N LEU A 464 10.11 23.94 3.40
CA LEU A 464 10.08 25.04 4.36
C LEU A 464 10.23 24.46 5.78
N THR A 465 11.26 24.84 6.51
CA THR A 465 11.38 24.50 7.93
C THR A 465 10.61 25.52 8.77
N GLN A 466 9.58 25.07 9.51
CA GLN A 466 8.70 25.90 10.34
C GLN A 466 8.49 25.24 11.70
N ASP A 467 9.30 25.63 12.70
CA ASP A 467 9.03 25.23 14.10
C ASP A 467 7.82 25.99 14.65
N ILE A 468 7.01 25.28 15.44
CA ILE A 468 5.73 25.78 15.96
C ILE A 468 5.73 25.68 17.49
N TYR A 469 5.29 26.77 18.14
CA TYR A 469 5.20 26.85 19.58
C TYR A 469 3.75 27.04 19.99
N LEU A 470 3.18 26.04 20.69
CA LEU A 470 1.80 26.09 21.16
C LEU A 470 1.71 26.61 22.60
N SER A 471 0.72 27.45 22.85
CA SER A 471 0.42 27.96 24.19
C SER A 471 -0.57 27.02 24.88
N PRO A 472 -0.28 26.54 26.12
CA PRO A 472 -1.26 25.76 26.88
C PRO A 472 -2.58 26.52 27.07
N CYS A 473 -3.70 25.81 26.99
CA CYS A 473 -4.99 26.39 27.36
C CYS A 473 -4.97 26.77 28.82
N SER A 474 -5.35 28.02 29.15
CA SER A 474 -5.66 28.37 30.55
C SER A 474 -6.86 27.52 30.99
N THR A 475 -6.67 26.72 32.05
CA THR A 475 -7.72 25.88 32.64
C THR A 475 -8.84 26.72 33.25
N SER A 476 -9.74 27.24 32.42
CA SER A 476 -11.08 27.62 32.84
C SER A 476 -12.04 26.54 32.36
N LEU A 477 -12.66 25.84 33.30
CA LEU A 477 -13.73 24.89 33.04
C LEU A 477 -14.87 25.61 32.29
N SER A 478 -14.87 25.51 30.96
CA SER A 478 -16.02 25.88 30.15
C SER A 478 -16.54 24.61 29.42
N SER A 479 -17.85 24.42 29.63
CA SER A 479 -18.64 23.33 29.04
C SER A 479 -18.49 23.22 27.52
N TYR A 480 -18.13 22.03 27.05
CA TYR A 480 -18.15 21.68 25.64
C TYR A 480 -19.58 21.59 25.11
N GLU A 481 -19.89 22.35 24.08
CA GLU A 481 -21.06 22.12 23.24
C GLU A 481 -20.79 21.01 22.20
N ASN A 482 -21.76 20.09 22.11
CA ASN A 482 -21.70 18.88 21.31
C ASN A 482 -21.67 19.16 19.80
N SER A 483 -20.54 18.94 19.16
CA SER A 483 -20.49 18.65 17.72
C SER A 483 -20.56 17.12 17.50
N LYS A 484 -21.28 16.69 16.48
CA LYS A 484 -21.42 15.27 16.08
C LYS A 484 -20.06 14.76 15.58
N GLU A 485 -19.21 14.28 16.46
CA GLU A 485 -17.90 13.76 16.11
C GLU A 485 -17.90 12.23 16.06
N GLU A 486 -17.15 11.69 15.09
CA GLU A 486 -16.89 10.26 14.95
C GLU A 486 -16.08 9.70 16.13
N PRO A 487 -16.25 8.42 16.50
CA PRO A 487 -15.51 7.84 17.61
C PRO A 487 -14.01 7.85 17.33
N LEU A 488 -13.27 8.54 18.16
CA LEU A 488 -11.82 8.56 18.17
C LEU A 488 -11.30 7.73 19.33
N ILE A 489 -10.17 7.05 19.12
CA ILE A 489 -9.41 6.39 20.18
C ILE A 489 -8.09 7.13 20.36
N PHE A 490 -7.70 7.37 21.61
CA PHE A 490 -6.44 8.03 21.96
C PHE A 490 -5.96 7.62 23.37
N PRO A 491 -4.65 7.67 23.65
CA PRO A 491 -3.58 7.78 22.66
C PRO A 491 -3.49 6.52 21.79
N ASN A 492 -3.03 6.66 20.58
CA ASN A 492 -2.71 5.54 19.70
C ASN A 492 -1.40 5.86 18.96
N PRO A 493 -0.28 5.22 19.31
CA PRO A 493 -0.10 4.09 20.23
C PRO A 493 -0.42 4.39 21.70
N CYS A 494 -0.80 3.35 22.48
CA CYS A 494 -1.13 3.46 23.89
C CYS A 494 -0.27 2.53 24.76
N ASN A 495 -0.06 2.93 26.04
CA ASN A 495 0.66 2.11 27.03
C ASN A 495 -0.31 1.34 27.93
N GLU A 496 -0.99 1.98 28.86
CA GLU A 496 -1.85 1.34 29.85
C GLU A 496 -3.33 1.57 29.59
N LYS A 497 -3.68 2.70 28.98
CA LYS A 497 -5.04 3.17 28.84
C LYS A 497 -5.31 3.68 27.44
N LEU A 498 -6.50 3.40 26.94
CA LEU A 498 -7.06 3.89 25.70
C LEU A 498 -8.36 4.62 26.02
N PHE A 499 -8.55 5.81 25.51
CA PHE A 499 -9.77 6.59 25.70
C PHE A 499 -10.61 6.58 24.43
N LEU A 500 -11.93 6.52 24.63
CA LEU A 500 -12.91 6.57 23.57
C LEU A 500 -13.67 7.89 23.60
N ARG A 501 -13.80 8.54 22.47
CA ARG A 501 -14.74 9.64 22.29
C ARG A 501 -15.96 9.10 21.57
N VAL A 502 -16.93 8.60 22.32
CA VAL A 502 -18.09 7.86 21.78
C VAL A 502 -19.39 8.33 22.42
N GLU A 503 -20.44 8.55 21.60
CA GLU A 503 -21.79 8.88 22.08
C GLU A 503 -22.84 7.80 21.78
N LYS A 504 -22.57 6.86 20.83
CA LYS A 504 -23.57 5.93 20.32
C LYS A 504 -23.28 4.46 20.56
N PHE A 505 -22.14 4.14 21.18
CA PHE A 505 -21.70 2.76 21.40
C PHE A 505 -21.80 2.41 22.88
N ASN A 506 -22.21 1.19 23.18
CA ASN A 506 -22.47 0.72 24.56
C ASN A 506 -21.58 -0.45 24.96
N GLU A 507 -20.97 -1.11 24.00
CA GLU A 507 -20.13 -2.28 24.23
C GLU A 507 -18.92 -2.25 23.32
N TYR A 508 -17.81 -2.82 23.76
CA TYR A 508 -16.62 -3.00 22.93
C TYR A 508 -16.03 -4.38 23.09
N ILE A 509 -15.33 -4.83 22.04
CA ILE A 509 -14.50 -6.01 22.04
C ILE A 509 -13.11 -5.61 21.59
N ILE A 510 -12.07 -6.03 22.34
CA ILE A 510 -10.68 -6.00 21.88
C ILE A 510 -10.31 -7.41 21.42
N SER A 511 -9.81 -7.50 20.21
CA SER A 511 -9.27 -8.74 19.66
C SER A 511 -7.84 -8.53 19.17
N ASN A 512 -7.04 -9.59 19.26
CA ASN A 512 -5.74 -9.61 18.60
C ASN A 512 -5.88 -9.79 17.09
N PHE A 513 -4.76 -9.80 16.38
CA PHE A 513 -4.74 -9.99 14.94
C PHE A 513 -5.25 -11.38 14.48
N GLN A 514 -5.31 -12.37 15.37
CA GLN A 514 -5.93 -13.68 15.11
C GLN A 514 -7.45 -13.67 15.34
N ARG A 515 -8.04 -12.50 15.62
CA ARG A 515 -9.45 -12.30 15.99
C ARG A 515 -9.89 -13.08 17.23
N ILE A 516 -8.95 -13.44 18.08
CA ILE A 516 -9.26 -13.98 19.39
C ILE A 516 -9.71 -12.80 20.25
N ASN A 517 -10.96 -12.84 20.72
CA ASN A 517 -11.47 -11.84 21.64
C ASN A 517 -10.73 -11.94 22.98
N LEU A 518 -9.98 -10.89 23.32
CA LEU A 518 -9.19 -10.80 24.53
C LEU A 518 -9.95 -10.12 25.66
N LEU A 519 -10.77 -9.14 25.31
CA LEU A 519 -11.54 -8.35 26.25
C LEU A 519 -12.90 -8.00 25.61
N LYS A 520 -13.99 -8.23 26.37
CA LYS A 520 -15.34 -7.79 25.99
C LYS A 520 -15.96 -7.11 27.18
N GLN A 521 -16.34 -5.83 27.05
CA GLN A 521 -16.91 -5.03 28.13
C GLN A 521 -17.92 -4.02 27.61
N ARG A 522 -18.76 -3.50 28.53
CA ARG A 522 -19.60 -2.33 28.26
C ARG A 522 -18.77 -1.05 28.42
N ILE A 523 -19.04 -0.08 27.56
CA ILE A 523 -18.44 1.25 27.67
C ILE A 523 -19.01 1.90 28.94
N ASN A 524 -18.14 2.30 29.83
CA ASN A 524 -18.49 2.98 31.07
C ASN A 524 -18.53 4.51 30.88
N ASN A 525 -19.01 5.24 31.88
CA ASN A 525 -19.13 6.70 31.82
C ASN A 525 -17.78 7.43 31.73
N SER A 526 -16.66 6.76 31.97
CA SER A 526 -15.33 7.36 31.83
C SER A 526 -14.77 7.24 30.41
N ASN A 527 -15.41 6.44 29.55
CA ASN A 527 -14.92 6.15 28.20
C ASN A 527 -13.45 5.68 28.15
N GLU A 528 -12.99 5.07 29.25
CA GLU A 528 -11.62 4.59 29.44
C GLU A 528 -11.57 3.08 29.33
N ILE A 529 -10.61 2.57 28.55
CA ILE A 529 -10.33 1.16 28.40
C ILE A 529 -8.95 0.89 28.98
N ASP A 530 -8.87 0.02 30.00
CA ASP A 530 -7.61 -0.46 30.51
C ASP A 530 -7.08 -1.54 29.58
N VAL A 531 -5.86 -1.33 29.04
CA VAL A 531 -5.15 -2.23 28.15
C VAL A 531 -3.81 -2.67 28.73
N SER A 532 -3.57 -2.42 30.02
CA SER A 532 -2.31 -2.72 30.71
C SER A 532 -1.92 -4.20 30.63
N GLU A 533 -2.91 -5.09 30.66
CA GLU A 533 -2.72 -6.55 30.59
C GLU A 533 -2.43 -7.06 29.15
N LEU A 534 -2.59 -6.22 28.13
CA LEU A 534 -2.30 -6.61 26.76
C LEU A 534 -0.78 -6.58 26.51
N SER A 535 -0.29 -7.58 25.80
CA SER A 535 1.09 -7.60 25.31
C SER A 535 1.29 -6.49 24.26
N LYS A 536 2.53 -6.08 24.03
CA LYS A 536 2.86 -5.17 22.94
C LYS A 536 2.40 -5.73 21.60
N GLY A 537 1.75 -4.92 20.78
CA GLY A 537 1.23 -5.36 19.49
C GLY A 537 0.07 -4.54 18.95
N VAL A 538 -0.42 -4.93 17.78
CA VAL A 538 -1.57 -4.33 17.12
C VAL A 538 -2.84 -5.05 17.53
N TYR A 539 -3.90 -4.27 17.83
CA TYR A 539 -5.18 -4.78 18.28
C TYR A 539 -6.34 -4.12 17.53
N PHE A 540 -7.44 -4.85 17.43
CA PHE A 540 -8.70 -4.35 16.90
C PHE A 540 -9.64 -4.06 18.05
N LEU A 541 -10.20 -2.84 18.05
CA LEU A 541 -11.25 -2.42 18.95
C LEU A 541 -12.55 -2.34 18.16
N THR A 542 -13.45 -3.28 18.38
CA THR A 542 -14.77 -3.27 17.76
C THR A 542 -15.79 -2.69 18.73
N LEU A 543 -16.43 -1.61 18.34
CA LEU A 543 -17.47 -0.89 19.09
C LEU A 543 -18.85 -1.31 18.59
N TYR A 544 -19.79 -1.57 19.50
CA TYR A 544 -21.16 -1.96 19.19
C TYR A 544 -22.14 -0.91 19.71
N GLY A 545 -22.97 -0.37 18.82
CA GLY A 545 -24.11 0.50 19.09
C GLY A 545 -25.44 -0.19 18.79
N GLN A 546 -26.55 0.55 18.87
CA GLN A 546 -27.89 -0.01 18.57
C GLN A 546 -28.05 -0.34 17.07
N ASP A 547 -27.55 0.54 16.20
CA ASP A 547 -27.71 0.42 14.74
C ASP A 547 -26.36 0.45 13.98
N GLU A 548 -25.24 0.46 14.70
CA GLU A 548 -23.91 0.64 14.11
C GLU A 548 -22.88 -0.22 14.82
N THR A 549 -21.97 -0.83 14.03
CA THR A 549 -20.77 -1.51 14.52
C THR A 549 -19.56 -0.88 13.85
N ARG A 550 -18.52 -0.56 14.62
CA ARG A 550 -17.31 0.07 14.10
C ARG A 550 -16.06 -0.59 14.65
N THR A 551 -15.08 -0.87 13.78
CA THR A 551 -13.79 -1.43 14.18
C THR A 551 -12.70 -0.38 13.97
N LEU A 552 -11.92 -0.16 15.01
CA LEU A 552 -10.76 0.72 15.06
C LEU A 552 -9.51 -0.11 15.32
N ILE A 553 -8.34 0.40 14.93
CA ILE A 553 -7.06 -0.26 15.18
C ILE A 553 -6.30 0.58 16.20
N PHE A 554 -5.66 -0.08 17.17
CA PHE A 554 -4.73 0.58 18.07
C PHE A 554 -3.48 -0.26 18.31
N ILE A 555 -2.41 0.42 18.70
CA ILE A 555 -1.12 -0.18 19.00
C ILE A 555 -0.90 -0.09 20.51
N LYS A 556 -0.59 -1.23 21.13
CA LYS A 556 -0.10 -1.35 22.51
C LYS A 556 1.42 -1.34 22.49
N GLN A 557 2.03 -0.38 23.16
CA GLN A 557 3.49 -0.25 23.32
C GLN A 557 4.01 -0.96 24.57
#